data_5be656134d115e75edc1805f4e928618
#
_entry.id   5be656134d115e75edc1805f4e928618
#
_cell.length_a   1.000
_cell.length_b   1.000
_cell.length_c   1.000
_cell.angle_alpha   90.00
_cell.angle_beta   90.00
_cell.angle_gamma   90.00
#
_symmetry.space_group_name_H-M   'P 1'
#
loop_
_entity.id
_entity.type
_entity.pdbx_description
1 polymer ?
#
loop_
_entity_poly.entity_id
_entity_poly.type
_entity_poly.pdbx_seq_one_letter_code
_entity_poly.pdbx_strand_id
1 'polypeptide(L)'
;MTESVERFLQRYGMMDPAFDFDGCVSDMCADMRRGLNGEESSYPMIPTFLKTSESIPENQYAVVIDAGGTNFRRGLAHFENGRCIIERVQKTKMPGIDRPATWQEFISFVADEVQELVSYTDLIGFCFSYSAEITPEVDGKVICIDKEVSILGCEGKLVGQSLSEELAARGFPGKRVVILNDTAAVQLGGLAKHLNDGYTACFGQVSGTG
;
A
#
# COMPACT_ATOMS: atom_id res chain seq x y z
N MET A 1 -23.37 -18.78 20.39
CA MET A 1 -22.03 -19.33 20.07
C MET A 1 -22.16 -20.85 19.95
N THR A 2 -21.49 -21.54 19.04
CA THR A 2 -21.56 -23.01 18.96
C THR A 2 -20.70 -23.64 20.06
N GLU A 3 -21.08 -24.79 20.60
CA GLU A 3 -20.33 -25.50 21.66
C GLU A 3 -18.86 -25.78 21.31
N SER A 4 -18.51 -25.88 20.00
CA SER A 4 -17.15 -26.05 19.54
C SER A 4 -16.32 -24.77 19.67
N VAL A 5 -16.93 -23.59 19.46
CA VAL A 5 -16.27 -22.28 19.61
C VAL A 5 -16.00 -21.99 21.07
N GLU A 6 -16.97 -22.27 21.97
CA GLU A 6 -16.78 -22.08 23.41
C GLU A 6 -15.64 -22.95 23.96
N ARG A 7 -15.57 -24.21 23.56
CA ARG A 7 -14.47 -25.12 23.95
C ARG A 7 -13.12 -24.64 23.44
N PHE A 8 -13.06 -24.09 22.22
CA PHE A 8 -11.85 -23.52 21.68
C PHE A 8 -11.39 -22.31 22.51
N LEU A 9 -12.28 -21.35 22.76
CA LEU A 9 -11.97 -20.15 23.53
C LEU A 9 -11.51 -20.47 24.94
N GLN A 10 -12.21 -21.42 25.64
CA GLN A 10 -11.80 -21.91 26.95
C GLN A 10 -10.42 -22.56 26.94
N ARG A 11 -10.15 -23.42 25.96
CA ARG A 11 -8.88 -24.14 25.84
C ARG A 11 -7.68 -23.20 25.70
N TYR A 12 -7.85 -22.07 25.02
CA TYR A 12 -6.79 -21.11 24.74
C TYR A 12 -6.85 -19.86 25.65
N GLY A 13 -7.65 -19.88 26.71
CA GLY A 13 -7.75 -18.76 27.64
C GLY A 13 -8.34 -17.48 27.05
N MET A 14 -9.13 -17.62 25.97
CA MET A 14 -9.74 -16.50 25.24
C MET A 14 -11.18 -16.20 25.68
N MET A 15 -11.63 -16.80 26.78
CA MET A 15 -12.97 -16.53 27.36
C MET A 15 -12.88 -15.30 28.25
N ASP A 16 -13.81 -14.36 28.07
CA ASP A 16 -14.13 -13.37 29.08
C ASP A 16 -14.79 -14.07 30.31
N PRO A 17 -14.35 -13.87 31.55
CA PRO A 17 -13.49 -12.83 32.11
C PRO A 17 -12.01 -13.24 32.32
N ALA A 18 -11.53 -14.30 31.72
CA ALA A 18 -10.16 -14.79 31.92
C ALA A 18 -9.13 -14.00 31.06
N PHE A 19 -9.61 -13.20 30.11
CA PHE A 19 -8.75 -12.40 29.23
C PHE A 19 -8.52 -11.01 29.83
N ASP A 20 -7.27 -10.71 30.19
CA ASP A 20 -6.86 -9.38 30.64
C ASP A 20 -6.73 -8.46 29.42
N PHE A 21 -7.83 -7.87 29.00
CA PHE A 21 -7.87 -6.98 27.84
C PHE A 21 -7.03 -5.71 28.07
N ASP A 22 -7.11 -5.11 29.25
CA ASP A 22 -6.38 -3.88 29.55
C ASP A 22 -4.87 -4.13 29.65
N GLY A 23 -4.46 -5.27 30.18
CA GLY A 23 -3.07 -5.71 30.15
C GLY A 23 -2.55 -5.90 28.72
N CYS A 24 -3.29 -6.60 27.87
CA CYS A 24 -2.92 -6.80 26.47
C CYS A 24 -2.81 -5.48 25.70
N VAL A 25 -3.74 -4.54 25.89
CA VAL A 25 -3.68 -3.21 25.27
C VAL A 25 -2.46 -2.43 25.76
N SER A 26 -2.19 -2.48 27.07
CA SER A 26 -1.00 -1.83 27.67
C SER A 26 0.31 -2.37 27.09
N ASP A 27 0.43 -3.70 27.02
CA ASP A 27 1.62 -4.37 26.48
C ASP A 27 1.80 -4.08 24.99
N MET A 28 0.73 -4.12 24.19
CA MET A 28 0.75 -3.76 22.78
C MET A 28 1.21 -2.30 22.58
N CYS A 29 0.65 -1.36 23.36
CA CYS A 29 1.05 0.05 23.29
C CYS A 29 2.51 0.27 23.71
N ALA A 30 2.99 -0.47 24.71
CA ALA A 30 4.39 -0.42 25.12
C ALA A 30 5.33 -0.94 24.03
N ASP A 31 4.95 -2.04 23.37
CA ASP A 31 5.71 -2.62 22.27
C ASP A 31 5.74 -1.69 21.05
N MET A 32 4.62 -1.09 20.69
CA MET A 32 4.54 -0.06 19.63
C MET A 32 5.44 1.14 19.94
N ARG A 33 5.52 1.59 21.21
CA ARG A 33 6.43 2.68 21.62
C ARG A 33 7.90 2.29 21.45
N ARG A 34 8.27 1.04 21.77
CA ARG A 34 9.62 0.54 21.49
C ARG A 34 9.95 0.61 20.00
N GLY A 35 9.03 0.16 19.13
CA GLY A 35 9.20 0.26 17.69
C GLY A 35 9.38 1.70 17.19
N LEU A 36 8.59 2.64 17.71
CA LEU A 36 8.73 4.07 17.39
C LEU A 36 10.11 4.64 17.81
N ASN A 37 10.69 4.13 18.88
CA ASN A 37 12.01 4.53 19.36
C ASN A 37 13.17 3.82 18.63
N GLY A 38 12.89 2.93 17.70
CA GLY A 38 13.90 2.11 17.00
C GLY A 38 14.50 1.00 17.86
N GLU A 39 13.82 0.62 18.94
CA GLU A 39 14.17 -0.50 19.82
C GLU A 39 13.62 -1.82 19.27
N GLU A 40 14.10 -2.96 19.79
CA GLU A 40 13.57 -4.28 19.42
C GLU A 40 12.08 -4.37 19.80
N SER A 41 11.22 -4.70 18.82
CA SER A 41 9.77 -4.71 18.96
C SER A 41 9.14 -5.67 17.96
N SER A 42 7.99 -6.27 18.35
CA SER A 42 7.12 -7.01 17.44
C SER A 42 6.39 -6.09 16.44
N TYR A 43 6.32 -4.79 16.76
CA TYR A 43 5.72 -3.75 15.92
C TYR A 43 6.79 -2.72 15.51
N PRO A 44 7.48 -2.90 14.37
CA PRO A 44 8.57 -2.01 13.95
C PRO A 44 8.13 -0.56 13.70
N MET A 45 6.82 -0.29 13.63
CA MET A 45 6.25 1.05 13.44
C MET A 45 6.89 1.80 12.27
N ILE A 46 6.92 1.14 11.12
CA ILE A 46 7.58 1.62 9.91
C ILE A 46 6.97 2.96 9.46
N PRO A 47 7.75 4.04 9.26
CA PRO A 47 7.24 5.32 8.83
C PRO A 47 6.74 5.25 7.39
N THR A 48 5.61 5.91 7.11
CA THR A 48 5.04 6.03 5.77
C THR A 48 5.34 7.38 5.11
N PHE A 49 5.79 8.38 5.89
CA PHE A 49 6.04 9.76 5.48
C PHE A 49 4.84 10.46 4.82
N LEU A 50 3.64 9.92 5.00
CA LEU A 50 2.40 10.47 4.45
C LEU A 50 1.89 11.62 5.30
N LYS A 51 1.44 12.68 4.65
CA LYS A 51 0.74 13.78 5.30
C LYS A 51 -0.77 13.54 5.20
N THR A 52 -1.43 13.41 6.35
CA THR A 52 -2.88 13.15 6.43
C THR A 52 -3.72 14.42 6.70
N SER A 53 -3.07 15.56 6.95
CA SER A 53 -3.73 16.81 7.36
C SER A 53 -4.08 17.77 6.22
N GLU A 54 -3.71 17.44 4.98
CA GLU A 54 -4.02 18.29 3.83
C GLU A 54 -5.43 17.98 3.30
N SER A 55 -6.15 19.03 2.86
CA SER A 55 -7.43 18.86 2.19
C SER A 55 -7.24 18.07 0.89
N ILE A 56 -8.17 17.17 0.59
CA ILE A 56 -8.16 16.45 -0.68
C ILE A 56 -8.65 17.43 -1.77
N PRO A 57 -7.84 17.66 -2.81
CA PRO A 57 -8.23 18.56 -3.89
C PRO A 57 -9.36 17.95 -4.73
N GLU A 58 -10.39 18.74 -5.01
CA GLU A 58 -11.49 18.37 -5.90
C GLU A 58 -11.06 18.45 -7.36
N ASN A 59 -11.57 17.52 -8.18
CA ASN A 59 -11.37 17.48 -9.63
C ASN A 59 -9.90 17.40 -10.09
N GLN A 60 -8.99 17.04 -9.20
CA GLN A 60 -7.61 16.76 -9.56
C GLN A 60 -7.43 15.27 -9.82
N TYR A 61 -7.03 14.92 -11.04
CA TYR A 61 -6.77 13.53 -11.41
C TYR A 61 -5.45 13.01 -10.85
N ALA A 62 -5.43 11.73 -10.53
CA ALA A 62 -4.23 10.96 -10.24
C ALA A 62 -4.33 9.59 -10.92
N VAL A 63 -3.26 9.11 -11.52
CA VAL A 63 -3.14 7.71 -11.91
C VAL A 63 -2.99 6.89 -10.64
N VAL A 64 -3.77 5.82 -10.52
CA VAL A 64 -3.70 4.89 -9.40
C VAL A 64 -3.28 3.50 -9.89
N ILE A 65 -2.32 2.91 -9.20
CA ILE A 65 -1.73 1.61 -9.53
C ILE A 65 -1.81 0.72 -8.28
N ASP A 66 -2.16 -0.54 -8.48
CA ASP A 66 -2.10 -1.59 -7.47
C ASP A 66 -1.34 -2.79 -8.07
N ALA A 67 -0.11 -2.99 -7.61
CA ALA A 67 0.71 -4.15 -7.94
C ALA A 67 0.65 -5.16 -6.78
N GLY A 68 -0.28 -6.09 -6.88
CA GLY A 68 -0.46 -7.19 -5.94
C GLY A 68 0.34 -8.44 -6.32
N GLY A 69 0.16 -9.54 -5.56
CA GLY A 69 0.89 -10.79 -5.76
C GLY A 69 0.75 -11.41 -7.16
N THR A 70 -0.44 -11.36 -7.75
CA THR A 70 -0.72 -11.98 -9.07
C THR A 70 -1.30 -11.02 -10.08
N ASN A 71 -1.89 -9.92 -9.64
CA ASN A 71 -2.64 -9.00 -10.46
C ASN A 71 -2.08 -7.59 -10.36
N PHE A 72 -1.98 -6.96 -11.50
CA PHE A 72 -1.73 -5.54 -11.65
C PHE A 72 -3.05 -4.84 -12.00
N ARG A 73 -3.36 -3.75 -11.32
CA ARG A 73 -4.52 -2.91 -11.63
C ARG A 73 -4.07 -1.47 -11.80
N ARG A 74 -4.69 -0.80 -12.73
CA ARG A 74 -4.47 0.63 -12.95
C ARG A 74 -5.81 1.33 -13.17
N GLY A 75 -5.88 2.62 -12.89
CA GLY A 75 -7.05 3.44 -13.13
C GLY A 75 -6.71 4.92 -13.02
N LEU A 76 -7.70 5.75 -13.30
CA LEU A 76 -7.65 7.19 -13.12
C LEU A 76 -8.62 7.55 -11.99
N ALA A 77 -8.14 8.23 -10.95
CA ALA A 77 -8.93 8.59 -9.80
C ALA A 77 -9.00 10.13 -9.64
N HIS A 78 -10.12 10.62 -9.16
CA HIS A 78 -10.30 12.01 -8.72
C HIS A 78 -11.38 12.10 -7.64
N PHE A 79 -11.45 13.21 -6.95
CA PHE A 79 -12.54 13.49 -6.02
C PHE A 79 -13.54 14.47 -6.64
N GLU A 80 -14.82 14.16 -6.50
CA GLU A 80 -15.93 14.99 -6.90
C GLU A 80 -16.99 15.01 -5.80
N ASN A 81 -17.35 16.19 -5.28
CA ASN A 81 -18.29 16.35 -4.16
C ASN A 81 -17.93 15.51 -2.93
N GLY A 82 -16.64 15.43 -2.59
CA GLY A 82 -16.12 14.65 -1.47
C GLY A 82 -16.14 13.14 -1.67
N ARG A 83 -16.39 12.64 -2.88
CA ARG A 83 -16.40 11.21 -3.22
C ARG A 83 -15.26 10.87 -4.15
N CYS A 84 -14.55 9.80 -3.86
CA CYS A 84 -13.55 9.25 -4.77
C CYS A 84 -14.24 8.55 -5.94
N ILE A 85 -13.93 8.99 -7.15
CA ILE A 85 -14.37 8.39 -8.41
C ILE A 85 -13.14 7.74 -9.05
N ILE A 86 -13.29 6.48 -9.46
CA ILE A 86 -12.24 5.75 -10.17
C ILE A 86 -12.80 5.30 -11.52
N GLU A 87 -12.11 5.67 -12.57
CA GLU A 87 -12.50 5.35 -13.95
C GLU A 87 -11.32 4.72 -14.72
N ARG A 88 -11.58 4.23 -15.92
CA ARG A 88 -10.59 3.58 -16.80
C ARG A 88 -9.84 2.45 -16.12
N VAL A 89 -10.53 1.73 -15.23
CA VAL A 89 -9.94 0.61 -14.48
C VAL A 89 -9.63 -0.53 -15.44
N GLN A 90 -8.40 -1.01 -15.38
CA GLN A 90 -7.96 -2.21 -16.08
C GLN A 90 -7.20 -3.12 -15.12
N LYS A 91 -7.36 -4.42 -15.35
CA LYS A 91 -6.69 -5.47 -14.61
C LYS A 91 -5.93 -6.35 -15.60
N THR A 92 -4.63 -6.55 -15.32
CA THR A 92 -3.74 -7.42 -16.10
C THR A 92 -3.00 -8.37 -15.17
N LYS A 93 -2.34 -9.36 -15.73
CA LYS A 93 -1.49 -10.28 -15.00
C LYS A 93 -0.15 -9.64 -14.73
N MET A 94 0.39 -9.81 -13.51
CA MET A 94 1.74 -9.34 -13.18
C MET A 94 2.80 -10.04 -14.06
N PRO A 95 3.83 -9.32 -14.53
CA PRO A 95 5.02 -9.95 -15.10
C PRO A 95 5.77 -10.75 -14.02
N GLY A 96 6.53 -11.73 -14.41
CA GLY A 96 7.31 -12.55 -13.47
C GLY A 96 6.56 -13.77 -12.90
N ILE A 97 5.29 -14.01 -13.26
CA ILE A 97 4.52 -15.17 -12.81
C ILE A 97 4.85 -16.40 -13.65
N ASP A 98 4.75 -16.28 -14.98
CA ASP A 98 4.94 -17.42 -15.89
C ASP A 98 6.42 -17.73 -16.15
N ARG A 99 7.27 -16.71 -16.09
CA ARG A 99 8.72 -16.76 -16.17
C ARG A 99 9.32 -15.63 -15.35
N PRO A 100 10.55 -15.75 -14.85
CA PRO A 100 11.24 -14.60 -14.26
C PRO A 100 11.30 -13.44 -15.24
N ALA A 101 11.04 -12.22 -14.75
CA ALA A 101 11.21 -10.98 -15.47
C ALA A 101 12.34 -10.17 -14.84
N THR A 102 13.02 -9.34 -15.62
CA THR A 102 14.00 -8.40 -15.11
C THR A 102 13.32 -7.18 -14.53
N TRP A 103 14.06 -6.40 -13.70
CA TRP A 103 13.57 -5.12 -13.21
C TRP A 103 13.15 -4.17 -14.34
N GLN A 104 13.94 -4.12 -15.43
CA GLN A 104 13.62 -3.29 -16.58
C GLN A 104 12.34 -3.74 -17.29
N GLU A 105 12.13 -5.04 -17.46
CA GLU A 105 10.89 -5.58 -18.03
C GLU A 105 9.68 -5.22 -17.14
N PHE A 106 9.83 -5.28 -15.82
CA PHE A 106 8.76 -4.89 -14.87
C PHE A 106 8.42 -3.40 -15.00
N ILE A 107 9.42 -2.51 -14.96
CA ILE A 107 9.19 -1.06 -15.06
C ILE A 107 8.63 -0.68 -16.43
N SER A 108 9.13 -1.29 -17.50
CA SER A 108 8.61 -1.08 -18.85
C SER A 108 7.13 -1.52 -18.96
N PHE A 109 6.78 -2.67 -18.38
CA PHE A 109 5.39 -3.14 -18.30
C PHE A 109 4.50 -2.14 -17.54
N VAL A 110 4.94 -1.64 -16.37
CA VAL A 110 4.16 -0.65 -15.61
C VAL A 110 3.96 0.62 -16.44
N ALA A 111 5.00 1.09 -17.12
CA ALA A 111 4.93 2.28 -17.98
C ALA A 111 3.97 2.07 -19.17
N ASP A 112 3.98 0.89 -19.81
CA ASP A 112 3.04 0.52 -20.89
C ASP A 112 1.58 0.60 -20.40
N GLU A 113 1.32 0.02 -19.22
CA GLU A 113 -0.03 -0.02 -18.65
C GLU A 113 -0.58 1.37 -18.31
N VAL A 114 0.27 2.33 -17.91
CA VAL A 114 -0.17 3.66 -17.49
C VAL A 114 -0.01 4.74 -18.55
N GLN A 115 0.67 4.47 -19.66
CA GLN A 115 1.02 5.45 -20.69
C GLN A 115 -0.16 6.27 -21.20
N GLU A 116 -1.31 5.63 -21.38
CA GLU A 116 -2.54 6.32 -21.80
C GLU A 116 -3.05 7.29 -20.72
N LEU A 117 -2.89 6.94 -19.43
CA LEU A 117 -3.44 7.70 -18.30
C LEU A 117 -2.54 8.88 -17.90
N VAL A 118 -1.22 8.77 -18.07
CA VAL A 118 -0.30 9.83 -17.67
C VAL A 118 -0.39 11.11 -18.51
N SER A 119 -1.17 11.08 -19.60
CA SER A 119 -1.52 12.31 -20.34
C SER A 119 -2.54 13.20 -19.60
N TYR A 120 -3.28 12.67 -18.65
CA TYR A 120 -4.31 13.39 -17.88
C TYR A 120 -3.76 14.10 -16.64
N THR A 121 -2.62 13.63 -16.12
CA THR A 121 -2.06 14.11 -14.84
C THR A 121 -0.59 13.77 -14.70
N ASP A 122 0.10 14.56 -13.86
CA ASP A 122 1.48 14.26 -13.45
C ASP A 122 1.55 13.48 -12.12
N LEU A 123 0.42 13.22 -11.48
CA LEU A 123 0.36 12.54 -10.19
C LEU A 123 0.08 11.04 -10.37
N ILE A 124 0.91 10.22 -9.75
CA ILE A 124 0.80 8.76 -9.76
C ILE A 124 0.88 8.24 -8.32
N GLY A 125 -0.19 7.62 -7.85
CA GLY A 125 -0.22 6.87 -6.59
C GLY A 125 -0.04 5.38 -6.88
N PHE A 126 1.00 4.77 -6.33
CA PHE A 126 1.34 3.39 -6.61
C PHE A 126 1.32 2.55 -5.33
N CYS A 127 0.30 1.72 -5.17
CA CYS A 127 0.23 0.69 -4.15
C CYS A 127 1.15 -0.48 -4.55
N PHE A 128 2.28 -0.59 -3.86
CA PHE A 128 3.30 -1.60 -4.10
C PHE A 128 3.30 -2.60 -2.95
N SER A 129 2.66 -3.76 -3.18
CA SER A 129 2.37 -4.77 -2.16
C SER A 129 3.52 -5.76 -1.94
N TYR A 130 4.76 -5.32 -2.08
CA TYR A 130 5.98 -6.09 -1.83
C TYR A 130 6.84 -5.40 -0.79
N SER A 131 7.84 -6.11 -0.28
CA SER A 131 8.74 -5.61 0.75
C SER A 131 9.59 -4.47 0.22
N ALA A 132 9.32 -3.26 0.71
CA ALA A 132 10.06 -2.05 0.37
C ALA A 132 10.22 -1.13 1.60
N GLU A 133 11.35 -0.47 1.69
CA GLU A 133 11.59 0.64 2.61
C GLU A 133 11.08 1.93 1.97
N ILE A 134 10.17 2.63 2.65
CA ILE A 134 9.68 3.93 2.17
C ILE A 134 10.67 5.03 2.54
N THR A 135 11.06 5.83 1.55
CA THR A 135 11.98 6.95 1.74
C THR A 135 11.23 8.22 2.21
N PRO A 136 11.95 9.24 2.74
CA PRO A 136 11.33 10.53 3.08
C PRO A 136 10.63 11.24 1.90
N GLU A 137 11.06 10.94 0.67
CA GLU A 137 10.46 11.44 -0.57
C GLU A 137 9.22 10.65 -0.99
N VAL A 138 8.81 9.67 -0.16
CA VAL A 138 7.68 8.76 -0.38
C VAL A 138 7.87 7.88 -1.62
N ASP A 139 9.12 7.47 -1.87
CA ASP A 139 9.45 6.40 -2.83
C ASP A 139 9.67 5.08 -2.10
N GLY A 140 9.60 3.97 -2.82
CA GLY A 140 9.81 2.61 -2.31
C GLY A 140 11.16 2.04 -2.77
N LYS A 141 12.09 1.85 -1.83
CA LYS A 141 13.33 1.10 -2.08
C LYS A 141 13.05 -0.39 -1.87
N VAL A 142 13.08 -1.16 -2.94
CA VAL A 142 12.76 -2.59 -2.92
C VAL A 142 13.73 -3.36 -2.03
N ILE A 143 13.19 -4.13 -1.08
CA ILE A 143 13.96 -5.09 -0.26
C ILE A 143 13.96 -6.44 -0.98
N CYS A 144 12.78 -6.97 -1.27
CA CYS A 144 12.61 -8.20 -2.04
C CYS A 144 11.23 -8.25 -2.70
N ILE A 145 11.11 -9.08 -3.73
CA ILE A 145 9.83 -9.45 -4.34
C ILE A 145 9.73 -10.97 -4.19
N ASP A 146 9.02 -11.41 -3.17
CA ASP A 146 9.06 -12.77 -2.59
C ASP A 146 7.72 -13.52 -2.62
N LYS A 147 6.72 -12.97 -3.32
CA LYS A 147 5.41 -13.63 -3.52
C LYS A 147 5.44 -14.56 -4.75
N GLU A 148 4.31 -14.67 -5.45
CA GLU A 148 4.20 -15.52 -6.66
C GLU A 148 4.92 -14.95 -7.89
N VAL A 149 5.58 -13.80 -7.74
CA VAL A 149 6.22 -13.04 -8.82
C VAL A 149 7.74 -13.08 -8.64
N SER A 150 8.47 -13.38 -9.72
CA SER A 150 9.93 -13.38 -9.74
C SER A 150 10.45 -12.22 -10.60
N ILE A 151 11.00 -11.18 -9.96
CA ILE A 151 11.62 -10.02 -10.62
C ILE A 151 13.11 -9.98 -10.28
N LEU A 152 13.94 -10.21 -11.28
CA LEU A 152 15.40 -10.26 -11.11
C LEU A 152 16.00 -8.85 -11.08
N GLY A 153 16.95 -8.62 -10.17
CA GLY A 153 17.69 -7.37 -10.07
C GLY A 153 16.87 -6.20 -9.52
N CYS A 154 15.83 -6.49 -8.73
CA CYS A 154 14.96 -5.47 -8.11
C CYS A 154 15.51 -4.90 -6.79
N GLU A 155 16.37 -5.64 -6.08
CA GLU A 155 16.87 -5.25 -4.76
C GLU A 155 17.58 -3.90 -4.78
N GLY A 156 17.23 -3.03 -3.84
CA GLY A 156 17.78 -1.68 -3.70
C GLY A 156 17.31 -0.68 -4.75
N LYS A 157 16.48 -1.09 -5.72
CA LYS A 157 15.91 -0.18 -6.72
C LYS A 157 14.81 0.69 -6.11
N LEU A 158 14.71 1.94 -6.59
CA LEU A 158 13.63 2.87 -6.26
C LEU A 158 12.51 2.73 -7.29
N VAL A 159 11.32 2.35 -6.84
CA VAL A 159 10.17 2.06 -7.70
C VAL A 159 9.69 3.32 -8.43
N GLY A 160 9.46 4.39 -7.65
CA GLY A 160 8.94 5.66 -8.17
C GLY A 160 9.93 6.35 -9.10
N GLN A 161 11.19 6.40 -8.72
CA GLN A 161 12.25 6.97 -9.56
C GLN A 161 12.37 6.19 -10.88
N SER A 162 12.44 4.85 -10.81
CA SER A 162 12.57 4.03 -12.02
C SER A 162 11.40 4.21 -12.98
N LEU A 163 10.16 4.28 -12.46
CA LEU A 163 8.98 4.53 -13.29
C LEU A 163 8.99 5.94 -13.88
N SER A 164 9.35 6.95 -13.11
CA SER A 164 9.43 8.34 -13.56
C SER A 164 10.47 8.51 -14.68
N GLU A 165 11.65 7.88 -14.55
CA GLU A 165 12.71 7.89 -15.57
C GLU A 165 12.26 7.18 -16.85
N GLU A 166 11.62 6.02 -16.74
CA GLU A 166 11.07 5.28 -17.90
C GLU A 166 9.99 6.09 -18.63
N LEU A 167 9.06 6.72 -17.89
CA LEU A 167 8.03 7.57 -18.48
C LEU A 167 8.65 8.80 -19.15
N ALA A 168 9.68 9.41 -18.57
CA ALA A 168 10.39 10.54 -19.17
C ALA A 168 11.07 10.14 -20.48
N ALA A 169 11.71 8.96 -20.55
CA ALA A 169 12.31 8.41 -21.76
C ALA A 169 11.28 8.17 -22.88
N ARG A 170 10.01 7.93 -22.51
CA ARG A 170 8.88 7.78 -23.45
C ARG A 170 8.19 9.09 -23.82
N GLY A 171 8.71 10.23 -23.39
CA GLY A 171 8.18 11.56 -23.72
C GLY A 171 7.15 12.10 -22.71
N PHE A 172 7.06 11.50 -21.52
CA PHE A 172 6.19 11.94 -20.41
C PHE A 172 7.03 12.37 -19.19
N PRO A 173 7.83 13.45 -19.27
CA PRO A 173 8.67 13.92 -18.16
C PRO A 173 7.84 14.55 -17.05
N GLY A 174 8.43 14.67 -15.84
CA GLY A 174 7.86 15.43 -14.73
C GLY A 174 6.79 14.67 -13.94
N LYS A 175 6.66 13.35 -14.13
CA LYS A 175 5.71 12.54 -13.35
C LYS A 175 6.17 12.37 -11.91
N ARG A 176 5.28 12.67 -10.97
CA ARG A 176 5.48 12.49 -9.54
C ARG A 176 4.83 11.18 -9.09
N VAL A 177 5.66 10.22 -8.72
CA VAL A 177 5.22 8.92 -8.25
C VAL A 177 5.33 8.85 -6.73
N VAL A 178 4.26 8.44 -6.07
CA VAL A 178 4.21 8.21 -4.61
C VAL A 178 3.96 6.73 -4.38
N ILE A 179 4.83 6.10 -3.61
CA ILE A 179 4.75 4.67 -3.30
C ILE A 179 4.11 4.46 -1.95
N LEU A 180 3.15 3.55 -1.90
CA LEU A 180 2.44 3.13 -0.70
C LEU A 180 2.49 1.62 -0.56
N ASN A 181 2.66 1.14 0.67
CA ASN A 181 2.35 -0.25 0.98
C ASN A 181 0.82 -0.46 0.97
N ASP A 182 0.36 -1.69 0.73
CA ASP A 182 -1.07 -2.05 0.68
C ASP A 182 -1.81 -1.73 1.99
N THR A 183 -1.19 -1.94 3.14
CA THR A 183 -1.77 -1.62 4.46
C THR A 183 -2.00 -0.11 4.62
N ALA A 184 -1.01 0.71 4.22
CA ALA A 184 -1.15 2.17 4.23
C ALA A 184 -2.21 2.65 3.22
N ALA A 185 -2.27 2.03 2.03
CA ALA A 185 -3.28 2.35 1.02
C ALA A 185 -4.70 2.04 1.49
N VAL A 186 -4.93 0.90 2.16
CA VAL A 186 -6.23 0.53 2.76
C VAL A 186 -6.64 1.54 3.83
N GLN A 187 -5.72 1.94 4.70
CA GLN A 187 -5.99 2.92 5.75
C GLN A 187 -6.37 4.29 5.16
N LEU A 188 -5.62 4.77 4.17
CA LEU A 188 -5.93 6.03 3.48
C LEU A 188 -7.27 5.98 2.73
N GLY A 189 -7.57 4.84 2.09
CA GLY A 189 -8.87 4.63 1.43
C GLY A 189 -10.04 4.69 2.41
N GLY A 190 -9.88 4.12 3.60
CA GLY A 190 -10.85 4.23 4.69
C GLY A 190 -11.04 5.68 5.17
N LEU A 191 -9.92 6.38 5.39
CA LEU A 191 -9.96 7.80 5.79
C LEU A 191 -10.62 8.67 4.71
N ALA A 192 -10.26 8.50 3.45
CA ALA A 192 -10.83 9.27 2.33
C ALA A 192 -12.34 9.06 2.18
N LYS A 193 -12.82 7.82 2.40
CA LYS A 193 -14.24 7.48 2.33
C LYS A 193 -15.05 8.09 3.47
N HIS A 194 -14.46 8.26 4.64
CA HIS A 194 -15.13 8.66 5.88
C HIS A 194 -14.67 10.03 6.40
N LEU A 195 -14.09 10.87 5.55
CA LEU A 195 -13.46 12.13 5.91
C LEU A 195 -14.38 13.06 6.70
N ASN A 196 -15.70 13.02 6.44
CA ASN A 196 -16.72 13.90 7.03
C ASN A 196 -17.58 13.20 8.10
N ASP A 197 -17.28 11.95 8.46
CA ASP A 197 -18.12 11.17 9.36
C ASP A 197 -17.80 11.40 10.86
N GLY A 198 -16.85 12.29 11.16
CA GLY A 198 -16.50 12.66 12.53
C GLY A 198 -15.65 11.64 13.28
N TYR A 199 -15.08 10.65 12.60
CA TYR A 199 -14.14 9.71 13.20
C TYR A 199 -12.83 10.39 13.59
N THR A 200 -12.33 10.09 14.79
CA THR A 200 -11.07 10.63 15.32
C THR A 200 -9.87 9.70 15.10
N ALA A 201 -10.12 8.45 14.71
CA ALA A 201 -9.10 7.44 14.43
C ALA A 201 -9.58 6.46 13.38
N CYS A 202 -8.64 5.85 12.66
CA CYS A 202 -8.89 4.80 11.68
C CYS A 202 -7.90 3.66 11.89
N PHE A 203 -8.40 2.43 11.83
CA PHE A 203 -7.59 1.21 11.83
C PHE A 203 -7.79 0.48 10.49
N GLY A 204 -6.69 0.21 9.81
CA GLY A 204 -6.69 -0.57 8.57
C GLY A 204 -6.02 -1.93 8.79
N GLN A 205 -6.68 -3.01 8.36
CA GLN A 205 -6.13 -4.36 8.40
C GLN A 205 -6.21 -5.01 7.03
N VAL A 206 -5.09 -5.58 6.59
CA VAL A 206 -5.04 -6.44 5.40
C VAL A 206 -4.90 -7.89 5.89
N SER A 207 -5.82 -8.75 5.46
CA SER A 207 -5.77 -10.19 5.71
C SER A 207 -5.62 -10.88 4.36
N GLY A 208 -4.50 -11.55 4.16
CA GLY A 208 -4.16 -12.20 2.90
C GLY A 208 -3.40 -13.51 3.13
N THR A 209 -2.84 -14.03 2.09
CA THR A 209 -2.09 -15.31 2.09
C THR A 209 -0.60 -15.18 2.45
N GLY A 210 -0.18 -14.07 2.98
CA GLY A 210 1.21 -13.84 3.44
C GLY A 210 1.87 -12.67 2.83
#